data_a80703b46ea70a541ac6012b72a41fe3
#
_entry.id   a80703b46ea70a541ac6012b72a41fe3
#
_cell.length_a   1.000
_cell.length_b   1.000
_cell.length_c   1.000
_cell.angle_alpha   90.00
_cell.angle_beta   90.00
_cell.angle_gamma   90.00
#
_symmetry.space_group_name_H-M   'P 1'
#
loop_
_entity.id
_entity.type
_entity.pdbx_description
1 polymer ?
#
loop_
_entity_poly.entity_id
_entity_poly.type
_entity_poly.pdbx_seq_one_letter_code
_entity_poly.pdbx_strand_id
1 'polypeptide(L)'
;MGRFEGEEAVREDDDMSVIAMHDGFIAPFPFNILHLDTMRVYNSRINSQCTEEERKMLKSTFGVSILLGCESLRLGRDAGCTKAELLSIDDGNEYAPKLVKYYERIGFKIIRKVGDGLSTDLPDMLVWGGKGTRMNGDVNELLEKWSNVLRKATDKNT
;
A
#
# COMPACT_ATOMS: atom_id res chain seq x y z
N MET A 1 8.55 -6.08 30.99
CA MET A 1 9.02 -5.37 29.77
C MET A 1 9.43 -6.45 28.79
N GLY A 2 8.46 -7.00 28.05
CA GLY A 2 8.63 -8.16 27.18
C GLY A 2 8.60 -7.70 25.72
N ARG A 3 9.72 -7.88 25.04
CA ARG A 3 9.90 -7.70 23.61
C ARG A 3 9.20 -8.87 22.93
N PHE A 4 8.14 -8.61 22.20
CA PHE A 4 7.57 -9.63 21.30
C PHE A 4 8.42 -9.70 20.06
N GLU A 5 9.41 -10.57 20.05
CA GLU A 5 10.03 -11.07 18.84
C GLU A 5 9.11 -12.18 18.32
N GLY A 6 8.19 -11.80 17.45
CA GLY A 6 7.43 -12.75 16.65
C GLY A 6 8.31 -13.23 15.50
N GLU A 7 9.21 -14.17 15.74
CA GLU A 7 9.64 -15.10 14.70
C GLU A 7 8.46 -15.97 14.35
N GLU A 8 7.66 -15.57 13.35
CA GLU A 8 6.77 -16.50 12.70
C GLU A 8 7.62 -17.61 12.08
N ALA A 9 7.61 -18.76 12.74
CA ALA A 9 8.10 -20.00 12.18
C ALA A 9 7.29 -20.27 10.91
N VAL A 10 7.88 -19.96 9.77
CA VAL A 10 7.37 -20.34 8.45
C VAL A 10 7.28 -21.85 8.44
N ARG A 11 6.05 -22.39 8.41
CA ARG A 11 5.82 -23.81 8.22
C ARG A 11 6.44 -24.21 6.89
N GLU A 12 7.39 -25.13 6.93
CA GLU A 12 8.18 -25.65 5.81
C GLU A 12 7.37 -26.51 4.82
N ASP A 13 6.04 -26.59 4.94
CA ASP A 13 5.21 -27.59 4.25
C ASP A 13 4.25 -27.02 3.19
N ASP A 14 4.37 -25.75 2.80
CA ASP A 14 3.57 -25.19 1.70
C ASP A 14 4.50 -24.57 0.65
N ASP A 15 4.46 -25.14 -0.55
CA ASP A 15 5.19 -24.71 -1.76
C ASP A 15 4.79 -23.28 -2.23
N MET A 16 3.96 -22.57 -1.45
CA MET A 16 3.52 -21.20 -1.67
C MET A 16 4.07 -20.23 -0.63
N SER A 17 5.06 -19.44 -1.03
CA SER A 17 5.58 -18.37 -0.17
C SER A 17 4.87 -17.04 -0.41
N VAL A 18 4.57 -16.34 0.67
CA VAL A 18 4.04 -14.96 0.60
C VAL A 18 5.12 -14.03 0.06
N ILE A 19 4.89 -13.45 -1.12
CA ILE A 19 5.81 -12.50 -1.78
C ILE A 19 5.47 -11.04 -1.50
N ALA A 20 4.24 -10.75 -1.08
CA ALA A 20 3.81 -9.41 -0.67
C ALA A 20 2.63 -9.50 0.28
N MET A 21 2.47 -8.49 1.12
CA MET A 21 1.32 -8.33 2.00
C MET A 21 0.90 -6.86 2.07
N HIS A 22 -0.37 -6.64 2.34
CA HIS A 22 -0.95 -5.32 2.54
C HIS A 22 -1.93 -5.39 3.71
N ASP A 23 -1.74 -4.50 4.66
CA ASP A 23 -2.60 -4.35 5.83
C ASP A 23 -3.39 -3.05 5.72
N GLY A 24 -4.58 -3.05 6.33
CA GLY A 24 -5.45 -1.91 6.37
C GLY A 24 -6.79 -2.27 6.98
N PHE A 25 -7.69 -1.33 7.03
CA PHE A 25 -9.04 -1.57 7.52
C PHE A 25 -10.09 -0.79 6.74
N ILE A 26 -11.33 -1.26 6.81
CA ILE A 26 -12.49 -0.60 6.24
C ILE A 26 -13.26 0.05 7.38
N ALA A 27 -13.43 1.38 7.33
CA ALA A 27 -14.34 2.11 8.18
C ALA A 27 -15.69 2.18 7.46
N PRO A 28 -16.73 1.43 7.94
CA PRO A 28 -18.02 1.35 7.26
C PRO A 28 -18.81 2.66 7.39
N PHE A 29 -20.06 2.65 6.89
CA PHE A 29 -20.97 3.78 7.08
C PHE A 29 -20.96 4.29 8.54
N PRO A 30 -20.90 5.62 8.79
CA PRO A 30 -21.04 6.69 7.81
C PRO A 30 -19.73 7.15 7.15
N PHE A 31 -18.59 6.59 7.49
CA PHE A 31 -17.28 7.06 7.01
C PHE A 31 -16.98 6.60 5.57
N ASN A 32 -17.27 5.36 5.23
CA ASN A 32 -17.04 4.75 3.92
C ASN A 32 -15.60 4.94 3.41
N ILE A 33 -14.64 4.70 4.31
CA ILE A 33 -13.22 4.91 4.07
C ILE A 33 -12.49 3.56 4.07
N LEU A 34 -11.67 3.34 3.06
CA LEU A 34 -10.63 2.32 3.03
C LEU A 34 -9.33 2.94 3.55
N HIS A 35 -8.86 2.48 4.69
CA HIS A 35 -7.60 2.89 5.26
C HIS A 35 -6.51 1.90 4.84
N LEU A 36 -5.52 2.39 4.10
CA LEU A 36 -4.37 1.61 3.63
C LEU A 36 -3.21 1.90 4.59
N ASP A 37 -2.81 0.90 5.38
CA ASP A 37 -1.80 1.09 6.43
C ASP A 37 -0.41 0.69 5.94
N THR A 38 -0.09 -0.60 5.90
CA THR A 38 1.24 -1.08 5.57
C THR A 38 1.22 -1.96 4.32
N MET A 39 2.11 -1.66 3.38
CA MET A 39 2.37 -2.53 2.24
C MET A 39 3.83 -3.00 2.27
N ARG A 40 4.05 -4.32 2.23
CA ARG A 40 5.37 -4.94 2.20
C ARG A 40 5.51 -5.82 0.97
N VAL A 41 6.65 -5.71 0.29
CA VAL A 41 7.02 -6.57 -0.82
C VAL A 41 8.37 -7.23 -0.49
N TYR A 42 8.40 -8.55 -0.51
CA TYR A 42 9.57 -9.35 -0.14
C TYR A 42 10.43 -9.64 -1.38
N ASN A 43 11.26 -8.67 -1.77
CA ASN A 43 12.12 -8.76 -2.95
C ASN A 43 13.06 -9.97 -2.94
N SER A 44 13.57 -10.35 -1.78
CA SER A 44 14.43 -11.55 -1.65
C SER A 44 13.68 -12.81 -2.05
N ARG A 45 12.43 -12.95 -1.64
CA ARG A 45 11.58 -14.10 -2.00
C ARG A 45 11.23 -14.09 -3.49
N ILE A 46 10.88 -12.92 -4.05
CA ILE A 46 10.64 -12.80 -5.50
C ILE A 46 11.89 -13.20 -6.28
N ASN A 47 13.07 -12.78 -5.85
CA ASN A 47 14.31 -13.08 -6.54
C ASN A 47 14.73 -14.56 -6.43
N SER A 48 14.41 -15.23 -5.32
CA SER A 48 14.79 -16.63 -5.09
C SER A 48 13.79 -17.64 -5.66
N GLN A 49 12.52 -17.26 -5.81
CA GLN A 49 11.44 -18.20 -6.15
C GLN A 49 10.85 -17.98 -7.55
N CYS A 50 11.03 -16.81 -8.14
CA CYS A 50 10.54 -16.52 -9.49
C CYS A 50 11.60 -16.84 -10.52
N THR A 51 11.16 -17.41 -11.66
CA THR A 51 11.98 -17.55 -12.86
C THR A 51 12.40 -16.18 -13.41
N GLU A 52 13.39 -16.17 -14.30
CA GLU A 52 13.81 -14.91 -14.93
C GLU A 52 12.70 -14.25 -15.75
N GLU A 53 11.83 -15.05 -16.37
CA GLU A 53 10.67 -14.60 -17.12
C GLU A 53 9.61 -14.00 -16.21
N GLU A 54 9.29 -14.67 -15.11
CA GLU A 54 8.37 -14.12 -14.09
C GLU A 54 8.90 -12.83 -13.48
N ARG A 55 10.21 -12.76 -13.19
CA ARG A 55 10.86 -11.53 -12.72
C ARG A 55 10.80 -10.40 -13.77
N LYS A 56 10.88 -10.71 -15.06
CA LYS A 56 10.68 -9.74 -16.13
C LYS A 56 9.22 -9.27 -16.22
N MET A 57 8.25 -10.13 -15.95
CA MET A 57 6.83 -9.76 -15.88
C MET A 57 6.53 -8.93 -14.62
N LEU A 58 7.10 -9.29 -13.49
CA LEU A 58 7.02 -8.56 -12.22
C LEU A 58 7.87 -7.28 -12.21
N LYS A 59 8.44 -6.89 -13.32
CA LYS A 59 9.50 -5.92 -13.72
C LYS A 59 9.81 -4.74 -12.79
N SER A 60 9.07 -4.57 -11.72
CA SER A 60 9.41 -3.73 -10.60
C SER A 60 8.60 -4.18 -9.39
N THR A 61 9.15 -4.03 -8.24
CA THR A 61 8.46 -4.04 -6.94
C THR A 61 7.12 -3.29 -7.00
N PHE A 62 7.04 -2.28 -7.88
CA PHE A 62 5.82 -1.49 -8.12
C PHE A 62 4.69 -2.28 -8.80
N GLY A 63 4.98 -3.25 -9.68
CA GLY A 63 3.95 -4.09 -10.31
C GLY A 63 3.18 -4.91 -9.29
N VAL A 64 3.87 -5.55 -8.37
CA VAL A 64 3.25 -6.32 -7.26
C VAL A 64 2.48 -5.39 -6.33
N SER A 65 3.03 -4.21 -6.01
CA SER A 65 2.35 -3.22 -5.16
C SER A 65 1.07 -2.70 -5.79
N ILE A 66 1.08 -2.41 -7.09
CA ILE A 66 -0.12 -1.95 -7.82
C ILE A 66 -1.17 -3.05 -7.87
N LEU A 67 -0.78 -4.30 -8.13
CA LEU A 67 -1.69 -5.44 -8.14
C LEU A 67 -2.37 -5.62 -6.77
N LEU A 68 -1.58 -5.63 -5.71
CA LEU A 68 -2.06 -5.78 -4.35
C LEU A 68 -2.95 -4.59 -3.92
N GLY A 69 -2.54 -3.38 -4.32
CA GLY A 69 -3.34 -2.17 -4.11
C GLY A 69 -4.67 -2.18 -4.88
N CYS A 70 -4.70 -2.68 -6.12
CA CYS A 70 -5.95 -2.87 -6.88
C CYS A 70 -6.90 -3.80 -6.15
N GLU A 71 -6.40 -4.89 -5.60
CA GLU A 71 -7.22 -5.85 -4.85
C GLU A 71 -7.79 -5.20 -3.57
N SER A 72 -6.98 -4.45 -2.83
CA SER A 72 -7.44 -3.71 -1.65
C SER A 72 -8.51 -2.67 -2.02
N LEU A 73 -8.32 -1.92 -3.11
CA LEU A 73 -9.31 -0.96 -3.60
C LEU A 73 -10.60 -1.65 -4.03
N ARG A 74 -10.51 -2.83 -4.68
CA ARG A 74 -11.67 -3.63 -5.05
C ARG A 74 -12.48 -4.07 -3.83
N LEU A 75 -11.80 -4.61 -2.82
CA LEU A 75 -12.42 -4.99 -1.55
C LEU A 75 -13.08 -3.79 -0.86
N GLY A 76 -12.41 -2.64 -0.81
CA GLY A 76 -12.96 -1.41 -0.26
C GLY A 76 -14.20 -0.95 -1.01
N ARG A 77 -14.18 -0.95 -2.36
CA ARG A 77 -15.33 -0.61 -3.19
C ARG A 77 -16.51 -1.55 -2.93
N ASP A 78 -16.26 -2.86 -2.90
CA ASP A 78 -17.30 -3.87 -2.70
C ASP A 78 -17.92 -3.78 -1.29
N ALA A 79 -17.17 -3.23 -0.32
CA ALA A 79 -17.65 -2.88 1.02
C ALA A 79 -18.29 -1.48 1.11
N GLY A 80 -18.44 -0.75 0.00
CA GLY A 80 -19.10 0.54 -0.06
C GLY A 80 -18.17 1.74 0.25
N CYS A 81 -16.85 1.55 0.28
CA CYS A 81 -15.93 2.67 0.44
C CYS A 81 -15.90 3.54 -0.81
N THR A 82 -15.95 4.85 -0.60
CA THR A 82 -15.82 5.85 -1.67
C THR A 82 -14.45 6.51 -1.68
N LYS A 83 -13.75 6.45 -0.55
CA LYS A 83 -12.44 7.09 -0.35
C LYS A 83 -11.43 6.06 0.14
N ALA A 84 -10.23 6.09 -0.43
CA ALA A 84 -9.06 5.43 0.12
C ALA A 84 -8.14 6.49 0.72
N GLU A 85 -7.51 6.20 1.87
CA GLU A 85 -6.54 7.09 2.49
C GLU A 85 -5.32 6.34 3.00
N LEU A 86 -4.20 7.03 3.02
CA LEU A 86 -2.93 6.53 3.53
C LEU A 86 -2.11 7.65 4.19
N LEU A 87 -1.12 7.25 5.00
CA LEU A 87 -0.06 8.12 5.47
C LEU A 87 1.25 7.77 4.76
N SER A 88 1.79 8.71 3.99
CA SER A 88 3.17 8.63 3.53
C SER A 88 4.09 9.00 4.68
N ILE A 89 4.66 8.00 5.36
CA ILE A 89 5.47 8.16 6.57
C ILE A 89 6.70 9.02 6.27
N ASP A 90 7.01 9.94 7.18
CA ASP A 90 8.22 10.75 7.18
C ASP A 90 9.08 10.36 8.39
N ASP A 91 10.01 9.46 8.16
CA ASP A 91 11.01 9.00 9.12
C ASP A 91 12.33 9.79 9.03
N GLY A 92 12.29 10.94 8.36
CA GLY A 92 13.43 11.85 8.20
C GLY A 92 14.48 11.38 7.18
N ASN A 93 14.17 10.38 6.37
CA ASN A 93 15.08 9.92 5.32
C ASN A 93 14.78 10.60 3.96
N GLU A 94 15.70 10.45 3.02
CA GLU A 94 15.59 11.04 1.67
C GLU A 94 14.45 10.43 0.81
N TYR A 95 13.86 9.34 1.26
CA TYR A 95 12.83 8.62 0.51
C TYR A 95 11.43 9.19 0.74
N ALA A 96 11.17 9.84 1.89
CA ALA A 96 9.85 10.37 2.22
C ALA A 96 9.27 11.32 1.13
N PRO A 97 10.01 12.32 0.61
CA PRO A 97 9.49 13.17 -0.47
C PRO A 97 9.29 12.41 -1.80
N LYS A 98 10.09 11.37 -2.07
CA LYS A 98 9.94 10.53 -3.27
C LYS A 98 8.69 9.67 -3.18
N LEU A 99 8.36 9.19 -1.97
CA LEU A 99 7.18 8.39 -1.70
C LEU A 99 5.90 9.21 -1.87
N VAL A 100 5.87 10.44 -1.38
CA VAL A 100 4.74 11.37 -1.62
C VAL A 100 4.51 11.58 -3.12
N LYS A 101 5.58 11.90 -3.88
CA LYS A 101 5.49 12.06 -5.34
C LYS A 101 5.03 10.78 -6.06
N TYR A 102 5.42 9.63 -5.54
CA TYR A 102 4.95 8.36 -6.06
C TYR A 102 3.43 8.22 -5.87
N TYR A 103 2.92 8.46 -4.66
CA TYR A 103 1.49 8.40 -4.39
C TYR A 103 0.68 9.42 -5.19
N GLU A 104 1.18 10.64 -5.38
CA GLU A 104 0.56 11.62 -6.28
C GLU A 104 0.47 11.10 -7.72
N ARG A 105 1.54 10.50 -8.22
CA ARG A 105 1.58 9.92 -9.58
C ARG A 105 0.54 8.82 -9.78
N ILE A 106 0.32 7.99 -8.78
CA ILE A 106 -0.66 6.91 -8.85
C ILE A 106 -2.08 7.37 -8.51
N GLY A 107 -2.30 8.63 -8.12
CA GLY A 107 -3.61 9.26 -8.07
C GLY A 107 -4.07 9.73 -6.71
N PHE A 108 -3.27 9.59 -5.66
CA PHE A 108 -3.57 10.19 -4.37
C PHE A 108 -3.32 11.70 -4.37
N LYS A 109 -4.07 12.40 -3.54
CA LYS A 109 -3.96 13.86 -3.34
C LYS A 109 -3.51 14.13 -1.92
N ILE A 110 -2.59 15.07 -1.74
CA ILE A 110 -2.14 15.52 -0.42
C ILE A 110 -3.31 16.21 0.29
N ILE A 111 -3.57 15.82 1.52
CA ILE A 111 -4.56 16.45 2.39
C ILE A 111 -3.86 17.41 3.35
N ARG A 112 -2.90 16.88 4.12
CA ARG A 112 -2.11 17.67 5.07
C ARG A 112 -0.87 16.91 5.55
N LYS A 113 0.07 17.64 6.14
CA LYS A 113 1.14 17.04 6.93
C LYS A 113 0.63 16.74 8.34
N VAL A 114 1.09 15.62 8.90
CA VAL A 114 0.80 15.13 10.25
C VAL A 114 2.09 15.09 11.05
N GLY A 115 2.06 15.62 12.27
CA GLY A 115 3.20 15.56 13.19
C GLY A 115 3.95 16.86 13.42
N ASP A 116 3.55 17.96 12.77
CA ASP A 116 4.15 19.30 12.97
C ASP A 116 3.38 20.15 14.00
N GLY A 117 2.16 19.72 14.42
CA GLY A 117 1.28 20.44 15.35
C GLY A 117 0.86 19.62 16.56
N LEU A 118 1.27 20.02 17.77
CA LEU A 118 1.10 19.25 19.01
C LEU A 118 -0.35 18.97 19.42
N SER A 119 -1.33 19.78 19.02
CA SER A 119 -2.71 19.66 19.52
C SER A 119 -3.74 19.23 18.46
N THR A 120 -3.49 19.55 17.21
CA THR A 120 -4.41 19.24 16.09
C THR A 120 -4.13 17.87 15.46
N ASP A 121 -2.92 17.34 15.66
CA ASP A 121 -2.45 16.10 15.03
C ASP A 121 -2.61 14.85 15.91
N LEU A 122 -2.97 15.02 17.20
CA LEU A 122 -3.13 13.91 18.14
C LEU A 122 -4.10 12.81 17.64
N PRO A 123 -5.29 13.14 17.09
CA PRO A 123 -6.19 12.12 16.56
C PRO A 123 -5.58 11.36 15.38
N ASP A 124 -4.91 12.09 14.46
CA ASP A 124 -4.26 11.47 13.30
C ASP A 124 -3.03 10.65 13.72
N MET A 125 -2.23 11.14 14.67
CA MET A 125 -1.08 10.39 15.18
C MET A 125 -1.49 9.10 15.90
N LEU A 126 -2.66 9.08 16.56
CA LEU A 126 -3.21 7.87 17.17
C LEU A 126 -3.69 6.86 16.12
N VAL A 127 -4.28 7.36 15.03
CA VAL A 127 -4.77 6.50 13.93
C VAL A 127 -3.61 5.98 13.09
N TRP A 128 -2.62 6.84 12.80
CA TRP A 128 -1.55 6.55 11.84
C TRP A 128 -0.23 6.11 12.49
N GLY A 129 -0.12 6.23 13.80
CA GLY A 129 1.08 5.78 14.54
C GLY A 129 2.38 6.52 14.24
N GLY A 130 2.34 7.66 13.52
CA GLY A 130 3.56 8.36 13.14
C GLY A 130 3.35 9.72 12.47
N LYS A 131 4.48 10.32 12.06
CA LYS A 131 4.52 11.56 11.29
C LYS A 131 4.52 11.26 9.80
N GLY A 132 3.95 12.16 9.00
CA GLY A 132 3.98 11.99 7.55
C GLY A 132 3.04 12.92 6.80
N THR A 133 2.79 12.57 5.55
CA THR A 133 1.84 13.28 4.69
C THR A 133 0.60 12.42 4.52
N ARG A 134 -0.54 12.87 5.08
CA ARG A 134 -1.84 12.22 4.88
C ARG A 134 -2.33 12.50 3.46
N MET A 135 -2.70 11.45 2.77
CA MET A 135 -3.15 11.51 1.38
C MET A 135 -4.44 10.71 1.21
N ASN A 136 -5.29 11.13 0.27
CA ASN A 136 -6.48 10.37 -0.10
C ASN A 136 -6.70 10.35 -1.61
N GLY A 137 -7.60 9.46 -2.04
CA GLY A 137 -8.08 9.39 -3.41
C GLY A 137 -9.48 8.76 -3.47
N ASP A 138 -10.18 9.00 -4.55
CA ASP A 138 -11.44 8.31 -4.85
C ASP A 138 -11.15 6.85 -5.22
N VAL A 139 -11.89 5.92 -4.61
CA VAL A 139 -11.66 4.48 -4.79
C VAL A 139 -11.88 4.06 -6.25
N ASN A 140 -12.91 4.59 -6.92
CA ASN A 140 -13.22 4.23 -8.30
C ASN A 140 -12.19 4.81 -9.27
N GLU A 141 -11.81 6.07 -9.10
CA GLU A 141 -10.77 6.73 -9.92
C GLU A 141 -9.41 6.00 -9.80
N LEU A 142 -9.02 5.65 -8.57
CA LEU A 142 -7.79 4.90 -8.33
C LEU A 142 -7.85 3.52 -8.97
N LEU A 143 -8.95 2.79 -8.78
CA LEU A 143 -9.14 1.45 -9.33
C LEU A 143 -9.11 1.44 -10.85
N GLU A 144 -9.78 2.38 -11.50
CA GLU A 144 -9.75 2.55 -12.95
C GLU A 144 -8.33 2.83 -13.45
N LYS A 145 -7.66 3.79 -12.82
CA LYS A 145 -6.28 4.18 -13.20
C LYS A 145 -5.31 3.01 -13.09
N TRP A 146 -5.35 2.28 -11.97
CA TRP A 146 -4.40 1.18 -11.72
C TRP A 146 -4.72 -0.05 -12.57
N SER A 147 -6.00 -0.36 -12.78
CA SER A 147 -6.40 -1.44 -13.70
C SER A 147 -5.93 -1.17 -15.13
N ASN A 148 -5.95 0.09 -15.56
CA ASN A 148 -5.43 0.48 -16.87
C ASN A 148 -3.90 0.32 -16.96
N VAL A 149 -3.17 0.59 -15.88
CA VAL A 149 -1.72 0.35 -15.83
C VAL A 149 -1.40 -1.13 -15.93
N LEU A 150 -2.13 -1.98 -15.19
CA LEU A 150 -1.94 -3.43 -15.22
C LEU A 150 -2.26 -4.00 -16.60
N ARG A 151 -3.38 -3.60 -17.23
CA ARG A 151 -3.74 -4.03 -18.59
C ARG A 151 -2.67 -3.72 -19.61
N LYS A 152 -2.17 -2.47 -19.61
CA LYS A 152 -1.10 -2.05 -20.54
C LYS A 152 0.22 -2.81 -20.31
N ALA A 153 0.48 -3.28 -19.10
CA ALA A 153 1.64 -4.11 -18.80
C ALA A 153 1.49 -5.53 -19.35
N THR A 154 0.28 -6.08 -19.33
CA THR A 154 -0.03 -7.40 -19.91
C THR A 154 0.05 -7.38 -21.44
N ASP A 155 -0.57 -6.38 -22.09
CA ASP A 155 -0.60 -6.27 -23.57
C ASP A 155 0.79 -6.09 -24.20
N LYS A 156 1.77 -5.57 -23.46
CA LYS A 156 3.16 -5.42 -23.94
C LYS A 156 3.98 -6.71 -23.91
N ASN A 157 3.48 -7.72 -23.23
CA ASN A 157 4.18 -8.99 -23.05
C ASN A 157 3.54 -10.13 -23.88
N THR A 158 2.53 -9.83 -24.68
CA THR A 158 1.90 -10.70 -25.70
C THR A 158 2.35 -10.28 -27.09
#